data_9a56e3d35f3ca815ec45d9fd68792226
#
_entry.id   9a56e3d35f3ca815ec45d9fd68792226
#
_cell.length_a   1.000
_cell.length_b   1.000
_cell.length_c   1.000
_cell.angle_alpha   90.00
_cell.angle_beta   90.00
_cell.angle_gamma   90.00
#
_symmetry.space_group_name_H-M   'P 1'
#
loop_
_entity.id
_entity.type
_entity.pdbx_description
1 polymer ?
#
loop_
_entity_poly.entity_id
_entity_poly.type
_entity_poly.pdbx_seq_one_letter_code
_entity_poly.pdbx_strand_id
1 'polypeptide(L)'
;MLFRSLDGDHDDINYAAFNVFEISALLEREKIAPAVLTYLFFQIQRRLKGAPSLLVVDEAWTAMRDKLFSEKIRAWLKTFRKLNCAVVLATQSIADVVNSTIRDAVFESCPTKILLANPDAKGSKIGEFYRDFLQLNERQVNIISRMVRKREYYIISPKGRRLFSLGLGPVALSFVGASGAEDLARVRKLKEKYGRQWPVQWLKERDLMDWAEAWENVDRSLESELWKKEGTVREKAV
;
A
#
# COMPACT_ATOMS: atom_id res chain seq x y z
N MET A 1 3.79 23.44 22.38
CA MET A 1 4.85 22.91 21.50
C MET A 1 4.29 22.00 20.40
N LEU A 2 3.09 22.28 19.90
CA LEU A 2 2.28 21.38 19.03
C LEU A 2 2.30 21.76 17.54
N PHE A 3 2.85 22.91 17.16
CA PHE A 3 2.78 23.44 15.78
C PHE A 3 4.12 23.40 15.03
N ARG A 4 5.23 23.06 15.68
CA ARG A 4 6.57 23.05 15.05
C ARG A 4 6.70 22.12 13.83
N SER A 5 5.85 21.13 13.69
CA SER A 5 5.88 20.21 12.54
C SER A 5 5.25 20.81 11.27
N LEU A 6 4.57 21.96 11.38
CA LEU A 6 3.91 22.66 10.27
C LEU A 6 4.43 24.11 10.10
N ASP A 7 5.38 24.53 10.95
CA ASP A 7 5.94 25.89 10.96
C ASP A 7 7.16 26.05 10.01
N GLY A 8 7.43 25.06 9.15
CA GLY A 8 8.50 25.16 8.17
C GLY A 8 8.13 26.09 7.03
N ASP A 9 9.04 27.01 6.69
CA ASP A 9 8.91 27.90 5.53
C ASP A 9 9.05 27.14 4.19
N HIS A 10 9.46 25.89 4.23
CA HIS A 10 9.69 25.03 3.07
C HIS A 10 9.08 23.64 3.23
N ASP A 11 8.60 23.09 2.11
CA ASP A 11 8.13 21.70 2.03
C ASP A 11 9.33 20.79 1.78
N ASP A 12 9.77 20.09 2.81
CA ASP A 12 10.88 19.13 2.76
C ASP A 12 10.46 17.74 2.22
N ILE A 13 9.20 17.58 1.79
CA ILE A 13 8.74 16.31 1.22
C ILE A 13 9.38 16.09 -0.15
N ASN A 14 10.36 15.19 -0.19
CA ASN A 14 11.02 14.82 -1.42
C ASN A 14 10.21 13.74 -2.14
N TYR A 15 9.61 14.08 -3.28
CA TYR A 15 8.76 13.18 -4.04
C TYR A 15 9.55 12.45 -5.13
N ALA A 16 9.52 11.12 -5.05
CA ALA A 16 10.08 10.21 -6.04
C ALA A 16 8.97 9.51 -6.84
N ALA A 17 9.34 8.61 -7.76
CA ALA A 17 8.38 7.76 -8.48
C ALA A 17 7.64 6.79 -7.55
N PHE A 18 8.27 6.39 -6.44
CA PHE A 18 7.69 5.58 -5.37
C PHE A 18 7.87 6.29 -4.03
N ASN A 19 6.76 6.57 -3.35
CA ASN A 19 6.74 7.25 -2.06
C ASN A 19 5.96 6.43 -1.04
N VAL A 20 6.43 6.36 0.19
CA VAL A 20 5.74 5.73 1.31
C VAL A 20 5.68 6.72 2.46
N PHE A 21 4.49 6.92 3.00
CA PHE A 21 4.24 7.79 4.14
C PHE A 21 3.73 6.92 5.30
N GLU A 22 4.51 6.83 6.37
CA GLU A 22 4.08 6.18 7.61
C GLU A 22 3.20 7.15 8.40
N ILE A 23 1.93 6.83 8.53
CA ILE A 23 0.94 7.72 9.14
C ILE A 23 0.43 7.27 10.51
N SER A 24 0.86 6.10 11.01
CA SER A 24 0.35 5.52 12.27
C SER A 24 0.53 6.48 13.45
N ALA A 25 1.74 7.00 13.65
CA ALA A 25 2.02 7.96 14.72
C ALA A 25 1.31 9.31 14.54
N LEU A 26 0.95 9.66 13.31
CA LEU A 26 0.15 10.85 13.01
C LEU A 26 -1.30 10.64 13.43
N LEU A 27 -1.87 9.47 13.15
CA LEU A 27 -3.27 9.16 13.46
C LEU A 27 -3.56 9.15 14.97
N GLU A 28 -2.54 8.90 15.81
CA GLU A 28 -2.64 9.04 17.27
C GLU A 28 -2.82 10.51 17.72
N ARG A 29 -2.53 11.46 16.85
CA ARG A 29 -2.60 12.91 17.13
C ARG A 29 -3.88 13.52 16.55
N GLU A 30 -5.03 13.22 17.15
CA GLU A 30 -6.37 13.57 16.66
C GLU A 30 -6.51 15.04 16.18
N LYS A 31 -5.86 16.00 16.86
CA LYS A 31 -5.97 17.44 16.53
C LYS A 31 -5.14 17.84 15.31
N ILE A 32 -4.08 17.12 15.00
CA ILE A 32 -3.11 17.48 13.93
C ILE A 32 -3.34 16.62 12.69
N ALA A 33 -3.71 15.36 12.89
CA ALA A 33 -3.87 14.38 11.81
C ALA A 33 -4.73 14.89 10.64
N PRO A 34 -5.91 15.51 10.85
CA PRO A 34 -6.74 15.98 9.75
C PRO A 34 -6.04 17.06 8.88
N ALA A 35 -5.32 17.97 9.51
CA ALA A 35 -4.60 19.03 8.79
C ALA A 35 -3.45 18.49 7.95
N VAL A 36 -2.60 17.63 8.56
CA VAL A 36 -1.46 17.01 7.87
C VAL A 36 -1.91 16.10 6.75
N LEU A 37 -2.91 15.24 6.99
CA LEU A 37 -3.48 14.37 5.97
C LEU A 37 -4.07 15.20 4.82
N THR A 38 -4.81 16.27 5.14
CA THR A 38 -5.36 17.17 4.12
C THR A 38 -4.25 17.75 3.24
N TYR A 39 -3.16 18.22 3.84
CA TYR A 39 -2.01 18.75 3.15
C TYR A 39 -1.33 17.68 2.27
N LEU A 40 -1.03 16.53 2.84
CA LEU A 40 -0.41 15.42 2.12
C LEU A 40 -1.21 15.01 0.89
N PHE A 41 -2.53 14.83 1.06
CA PHE A 41 -3.38 14.46 -0.05
C PHE A 41 -3.52 15.57 -1.11
N PHE A 42 -3.55 16.83 -0.71
CA PHE A 42 -3.49 17.94 -1.64
C PHE A 42 -2.21 17.92 -2.47
N GLN A 43 -1.08 17.66 -1.84
CA GLN A 43 0.21 17.54 -2.52
C GLN A 43 0.23 16.36 -3.50
N ILE A 44 -0.33 15.21 -3.11
CA ILE A 44 -0.48 14.05 -4.00
C ILE A 44 -1.34 14.42 -5.21
N GLN A 45 -2.51 15.01 -4.99
CA GLN A 45 -3.43 15.38 -6.06
C GLN A 45 -2.80 16.35 -7.06
N ARG A 46 -2.04 17.34 -6.61
CA ARG A 46 -1.32 18.28 -7.50
C ARG A 46 -0.34 17.59 -8.45
N ARG A 47 0.17 16.41 -8.09
CA ARG A 47 1.14 15.64 -8.88
C ARG A 47 0.48 14.69 -9.87
N LEU A 48 -0.79 14.39 -9.70
CA LEU A 48 -1.55 13.57 -10.64
C LEU A 48 -1.88 14.37 -11.91
N LYS A 49 -1.02 14.28 -12.91
CA LYS A 49 -1.12 15.01 -14.19
C LYS A 49 -1.52 14.11 -15.37
N GLY A 50 -2.22 13.00 -15.10
CA GLY A 50 -2.70 12.06 -16.13
C GLY A 50 -1.75 10.90 -16.42
N ALA A 51 -0.52 10.88 -15.91
CA ALA A 51 0.32 9.70 -15.95
C ALA A 51 -0.29 8.57 -15.10
N PRO A 52 -0.19 7.29 -15.54
CA PRO A 52 -0.67 6.16 -14.76
C PRO A 52 -0.08 6.18 -13.35
N SER A 53 -0.95 6.22 -12.36
CA SER A 53 -0.56 6.34 -10.95
C SER A 53 -1.34 5.36 -10.08
N LEU A 54 -0.73 4.93 -8.97
CA LEU A 54 -1.36 4.06 -7.98
C LEU A 54 -1.24 4.70 -6.60
N LEU A 55 -2.37 4.90 -5.94
CA LEU A 55 -2.44 5.29 -4.54
C LEU A 55 -2.91 4.11 -3.71
N VAL A 56 -2.10 3.69 -2.75
CA VAL A 56 -2.47 2.65 -1.78
C VAL A 56 -2.63 3.30 -0.41
N VAL A 57 -3.80 3.11 0.20
CA VAL A 57 -4.09 3.57 1.56
C VAL A 57 -4.36 2.35 2.42
N ASP A 58 -3.39 2.01 3.24
CA ASP A 58 -3.53 0.95 4.23
C ASP A 58 -4.22 1.50 5.48
N GLU A 59 -4.95 0.66 6.21
CA GLU A 59 -5.76 1.04 7.37
C GLU A 59 -6.69 2.25 7.09
N ALA A 60 -7.19 2.32 5.85
CA ALA A 60 -7.95 3.48 5.34
C ALA A 60 -9.10 3.90 6.27
N TRP A 61 -9.74 2.94 6.96
CA TRP A 61 -10.89 3.18 7.80
C TRP A 61 -10.56 3.91 9.09
N THR A 62 -9.34 3.79 9.60
CA THR A 62 -8.88 4.55 10.76
C THR A 62 -8.88 6.05 10.46
N ALA A 63 -8.38 6.41 9.29
CA ALA A 63 -8.41 7.80 8.81
C ALA A 63 -9.84 8.27 8.47
N MET A 64 -10.69 7.38 7.99
CA MET A 64 -12.08 7.68 7.58
C MET A 64 -13.05 7.89 8.76
N ARG A 65 -12.63 7.73 10.00
CA ARG A 65 -13.43 8.12 11.19
C ARG A 65 -13.61 9.63 11.27
N ASP A 66 -12.66 10.40 10.76
CA ASP A 66 -12.78 11.85 10.64
C ASP A 66 -13.73 12.21 9.48
N LYS A 67 -14.72 13.06 9.77
CA LYS A 67 -15.77 13.45 8.82
C LYS A 67 -15.19 14.20 7.62
N LEU A 68 -14.29 15.15 7.85
CA LEU A 68 -13.68 15.96 6.79
C LEU A 68 -12.84 15.08 5.85
N PHE A 69 -12.11 14.13 6.44
CA PHE A 69 -11.32 13.18 5.67
C PHE A 69 -12.21 12.23 4.85
N SER A 70 -13.30 11.73 5.42
CA SER A 70 -14.28 10.89 4.74
C SER A 70 -14.87 11.60 3.51
N GLU A 71 -15.26 12.86 3.65
CA GLU A 71 -15.80 13.66 2.55
C GLU A 71 -14.77 13.88 1.44
N LYS A 72 -13.50 14.08 1.80
CA LYS A 72 -12.41 14.21 0.83
C LYS A 72 -12.14 12.90 0.08
N ILE A 73 -12.05 11.76 0.78
CA ILE A 73 -11.92 10.45 0.13
C ILE A 73 -13.06 10.22 -0.86
N ARG A 74 -14.30 10.54 -0.47
CA ARG A 74 -15.46 10.45 -1.38
C ARG A 74 -15.28 11.29 -2.65
N ALA A 75 -14.80 12.51 -2.51
CA ALA A 75 -14.54 13.40 -3.65
C ALA A 75 -13.40 12.85 -4.53
N TRP A 76 -12.34 12.34 -3.93
CA TRP A 76 -11.19 11.78 -4.67
C TRP A 76 -11.50 10.52 -5.43
N LEU A 77 -12.24 9.59 -4.86
CA LEU A 77 -12.67 8.38 -5.56
C LEU A 77 -13.39 8.72 -6.88
N LYS A 78 -14.14 9.83 -6.91
CA LYS A 78 -14.78 10.32 -8.12
C LYS A 78 -13.84 11.00 -9.11
N THR A 79 -12.79 11.68 -8.62
CA THR A 79 -11.90 12.52 -9.44
C THR A 79 -10.64 11.79 -9.89
N PHE A 80 -10.08 10.87 -9.09
CA PHE A 80 -8.82 10.21 -9.38
C PHE A 80 -8.89 9.33 -10.63
N ARG A 81 -10.05 8.76 -10.93
CA ARG A 81 -10.26 8.08 -12.22
C ARG A 81 -10.00 8.99 -13.42
N LYS A 82 -10.39 10.28 -13.36
CA LYS A 82 -10.14 11.25 -14.42
C LYS A 82 -8.67 11.64 -14.51
N LEU A 83 -7.92 11.47 -13.43
CA LEU A 83 -6.49 11.75 -13.33
C LEU A 83 -5.62 10.50 -13.62
N ASN A 84 -6.22 9.42 -14.14
CA ASN A 84 -5.54 8.15 -14.43
C ASN A 84 -4.86 7.55 -13.19
N CYS A 85 -5.47 7.71 -12.02
CA CYS A 85 -4.97 7.19 -10.74
C CYS A 85 -5.90 6.07 -10.24
N ALA A 86 -5.32 4.87 -10.09
CA ALA A 86 -5.98 3.77 -9.41
C ALA A 86 -5.84 3.92 -7.89
N VAL A 87 -6.91 3.62 -7.14
CA VAL A 87 -6.91 3.69 -5.69
C VAL A 87 -7.13 2.30 -5.11
N VAL A 88 -6.28 1.89 -4.19
CA VAL A 88 -6.40 0.67 -3.39
C VAL A 88 -6.61 1.07 -1.93
N LEU A 89 -7.72 0.65 -1.35
CA LEU A 89 -8.02 0.84 0.07
C LEU A 89 -7.94 -0.51 0.76
N ALA A 90 -7.15 -0.62 1.80
CA ALA A 90 -7.02 -1.83 2.60
C ALA A 90 -7.54 -1.62 4.02
N THR A 91 -8.08 -2.69 4.61
CA THR A 91 -8.52 -2.72 6.00
C THR A 91 -8.46 -4.14 6.56
N GLN A 92 -8.24 -4.25 7.84
CA GLN A 92 -8.30 -5.52 8.58
C GLN A 92 -9.69 -5.81 9.14
N SER A 93 -10.57 -4.79 9.20
CA SER A 93 -11.89 -4.90 9.83
C SER A 93 -13.04 -4.71 8.84
N ILE A 94 -13.83 -5.75 8.65
CA ILE A 94 -15.10 -5.66 7.91
C ILE A 94 -16.09 -4.73 8.64
N ALA A 95 -16.09 -4.73 9.96
CA ALA A 95 -16.99 -3.90 10.74
C ALA A 95 -16.74 -2.40 10.49
N ASP A 96 -15.50 -1.99 10.34
CA ASP A 96 -15.15 -0.60 10.02
C ASP A 96 -15.71 -0.17 8.66
N VAL A 97 -15.67 -1.08 7.68
CA VAL A 97 -16.27 -0.85 6.35
C VAL A 97 -17.77 -0.66 6.44
N VAL A 98 -18.45 -1.57 7.14
CA VAL A 98 -19.92 -1.58 7.27
C VAL A 98 -20.42 -0.31 7.96
N ASN A 99 -19.70 0.13 8.99
CA ASN A 99 -20.09 1.28 9.82
C ASN A 99 -19.62 2.63 9.26
N SER A 100 -18.88 2.63 8.15
CA SER A 100 -18.37 3.86 7.54
C SER A 100 -19.48 4.68 6.86
N THR A 101 -19.46 6.00 7.07
CA THR A 101 -20.37 6.96 6.42
C THR A 101 -20.18 7.05 4.91
N ILE A 102 -19.02 6.60 4.40
CA ILE A 102 -18.71 6.62 2.96
C ILE A 102 -18.74 5.22 2.34
N ARG A 103 -19.25 4.24 3.07
CA ARG A 103 -19.35 2.84 2.62
C ARG A 103 -19.83 2.73 1.17
N ASP A 104 -21.00 3.32 0.86
CA ASP A 104 -21.62 3.18 -0.46
C ASP A 104 -20.74 3.81 -1.55
N ALA A 105 -20.14 4.99 -1.30
CA ALA A 105 -19.24 5.62 -2.25
C ALA A 105 -17.97 4.80 -2.53
N VAL A 106 -17.41 4.15 -1.51
CA VAL A 106 -16.25 3.25 -1.67
C VAL A 106 -16.64 2.04 -2.51
N PHE A 107 -17.78 1.42 -2.22
CA PHE A 107 -18.21 0.23 -2.94
C PHE A 107 -18.58 0.49 -4.40
N GLU A 108 -19.18 1.64 -4.70
CA GLU A 108 -19.46 2.07 -6.08
C GLU A 108 -18.18 2.39 -6.85
N SER A 109 -17.22 3.08 -6.20
CA SER A 109 -16.01 3.55 -6.86
C SER A 109 -14.91 2.48 -6.94
N CYS A 110 -14.95 1.45 -6.08
CA CYS A 110 -14.00 0.34 -6.06
C CYS A 110 -14.68 -0.96 -6.53
N PRO A 111 -14.87 -1.16 -7.83
CA PRO A 111 -15.59 -2.33 -8.36
C PRO A 111 -14.86 -3.64 -8.14
N THR A 112 -13.54 -3.62 -7.92
CA THR A 112 -12.75 -4.79 -7.57
C THR A 112 -12.57 -4.88 -6.06
N LYS A 113 -12.87 -6.05 -5.50
CA LYS A 113 -12.70 -6.35 -4.08
C LYS A 113 -11.89 -7.63 -3.94
N ILE A 114 -10.92 -7.61 -3.04
CA ILE A 114 -10.09 -8.77 -2.71
C ILE A 114 -10.37 -9.12 -1.25
N LEU A 115 -10.96 -10.28 -1.03
CA LEU A 115 -11.32 -10.77 0.28
C LEU A 115 -10.24 -11.73 0.78
N LEU A 116 -9.83 -11.54 2.03
CA LEU A 116 -8.88 -12.39 2.71
C LEU A 116 -9.60 -13.56 3.38
N ALA A 117 -8.86 -14.60 3.73
CA ALA A 117 -9.36 -15.74 4.48
C ALA A 117 -10.00 -15.30 5.81
N ASN A 118 -11.26 -15.65 6.00
CA ASN A 118 -12.00 -15.34 7.21
C ASN A 118 -12.77 -16.58 7.70
N PRO A 119 -12.26 -17.30 8.71
CA PRO A 119 -12.94 -18.46 9.29
C PRO A 119 -14.36 -18.13 9.81
N ASP A 120 -14.58 -16.90 10.26
CA ASP A 120 -15.85 -16.42 10.81
C ASP A 120 -16.84 -15.93 9.74
N ALA A 121 -16.52 -16.13 8.46
CA ALA A 121 -17.36 -15.67 7.34
C ALA A 121 -18.80 -16.21 7.36
N LYS A 122 -19.04 -17.33 8.05
CA LYS A 122 -20.37 -17.93 8.22
C LYS A 122 -21.13 -17.40 9.43
N GLY A 123 -20.47 -16.67 10.31
CA GLY A 123 -21.11 -16.08 11.50
C GLY A 123 -22.22 -15.12 11.13
N SER A 124 -23.21 -14.94 12.03
CA SER A 124 -24.45 -14.19 11.74
C SER A 124 -24.17 -12.79 11.16
N LYS A 125 -23.49 -11.94 11.90
CA LYS A 125 -23.22 -10.54 11.49
C LYS A 125 -22.28 -10.41 10.29
N ILE A 126 -21.18 -11.18 10.30
CA ILE A 126 -20.20 -11.16 9.22
C ILE A 126 -20.75 -11.85 7.98
N GLY A 127 -21.49 -12.93 8.15
CA GLY A 127 -22.17 -13.65 7.07
C GLY A 127 -23.22 -12.80 6.35
N GLU A 128 -24.00 -12.00 7.09
CA GLU A 128 -24.93 -11.03 6.51
C GLU A 128 -24.20 -10.04 5.59
N PHE A 129 -23.05 -9.50 6.03
CA PHE A 129 -22.26 -8.61 5.17
C PHE A 129 -21.83 -9.28 3.86
N TYR A 130 -21.36 -10.52 3.92
CA TYR A 130 -20.97 -11.26 2.72
C TYR A 130 -22.17 -11.54 1.81
N ARG A 131 -23.31 -11.95 2.36
CA ARG A 131 -24.51 -12.30 1.59
C ARG A 131 -25.25 -11.06 1.07
N ASP A 132 -25.60 -10.15 1.96
CA ASP A 132 -26.52 -9.07 1.64
C ASP A 132 -25.81 -7.90 0.98
N PHE A 133 -24.59 -7.59 1.43
CA PHE A 133 -23.87 -6.45 0.93
C PHE A 133 -22.94 -6.79 -0.26
N LEU A 134 -22.18 -7.88 -0.17
CA LEU A 134 -21.34 -8.33 -1.27
C LEU A 134 -22.06 -9.27 -2.25
N GLN A 135 -23.30 -9.61 -1.96
CA GLN A 135 -24.13 -10.52 -2.75
C GLN A 135 -23.42 -11.85 -3.08
N LEU A 136 -22.83 -12.44 -2.05
CA LEU A 136 -22.18 -13.73 -2.15
C LEU A 136 -23.17 -14.84 -1.79
N ASN A 137 -23.16 -15.89 -2.58
CA ASN A 137 -23.94 -17.09 -2.26
C ASN A 137 -23.22 -17.95 -1.20
N GLU A 138 -23.93 -18.93 -0.63
CA GLU A 138 -23.42 -19.81 0.43
C GLU A 138 -22.13 -20.55 0.04
N ARG A 139 -22.00 -20.96 -1.23
CA ARG A 139 -20.79 -21.61 -1.73
C ARG A 139 -19.58 -20.67 -1.66
N GLN A 140 -19.76 -19.41 -2.02
CA GLN A 140 -18.70 -18.39 -2.01
C GLN A 140 -18.29 -18.03 -0.58
N VAL A 141 -19.25 -17.87 0.32
CA VAL A 141 -18.99 -17.67 1.76
C VAL A 141 -18.24 -18.87 2.35
N ASN A 142 -18.63 -20.09 1.96
CA ASN A 142 -17.93 -21.32 2.37
C ASN A 142 -16.49 -21.37 1.85
N ILE A 143 -16.22 -20.91 0.63
CA ILE A 143 -14.85 -20.82 0.10
C ILE A 143 -14.04 -19.86 1.00
N ILE A 144 -14.54 -18.65 1.26
CA ILE A 144 -13.84 -17.63 2.06
C ILE A 144 -13.54 -18.15 3.47
N SER A 145 -14.47 -18.90 4.08
CA SER A 145 -14.28 -19.46 5.42
C SER A 145 -13.19 -20.56 5.50
N ARG A 146 -12.86 -21.17 4.38
CA ARG A 146 -11.90 -22.28 4.28
C ARG A 146 -10.58 -21.90 3.62
N MET A 147 -10.45 -20.68 3.11
CA MET A 147 -9.21 -20.22 2.47
C MET A 147 -8.00 -20.32 3.41
N VAL A 148 -6.87 -20.64 2.83
CA VAL A 148 -5.58 -20.67 3.54
C VAL A 148 -5.10 -19.22 3.73
N ARG A 149 -4.95 -18.80 4.99
CA ARG A 149 -4.46 -17.45 5.34
C ARG A 149 -3.10 -17.18 4.71
N LYS A 150 -2.90 -15.92 4.26
CA LYS A 150 -1.66 -15.41 3.65
C LYS A 150 -1.29 -16.07 2.31
N ARG A 151 -2.12 -16.98 1.79
CA ARG A 151 -1.86 -17.70 0.54
C ARG A 151 -3.00 -17.60 -0.46
N GLU A 152 -4.24 -17.69 0.01
CA GLU A 152 -5.42 -17.70 -0.84
C GLU A 152 -6.26 -16.44 -0.64
N TYR A 153 -6.79 -15.93 -1.74
CA TYR A 153 -7.52 -14.69 -1.85
C TYR A 153 -8.75 -14.89 -2.74
N TYR A 154 -9.87 -14.29 -2.39
CA TYR A 154 -11.07 -14.32 -3.20
C TYR A 154 -11.31 -12.98 -3.85
N ILE A 155 -11.22 -12.90 -5.18
CA ILE A 155 -11.43 -11.68 -5.94
C ILE A 155 -12.86 -11.61 -6.46
N ILE A 156 -13.47 -10.45 -6.32
CA ILE A 156 -14.72 -10.02 -6.93
C ILE A 156 -14.40 -8.86 -7.85
N SER A 157 -14.77 -8.94 -9.11
CA SER A 157 -14.55 -7.86 -10.09
C SER A 157 -15.65 -7.85 -11.13
N PRO A 158 -15.76 -6.80 -11.96
CA PRO A 158 -16.67 -6.78 -13.11
C PRO A 158 -16.44 -7.93 -14.10
N LYS A 159 -15.23 -8.53 -14.10
CA LYS A 159 -14.85 -9.65 -14.96
C LYS A 159 -15.20 -11.03 -14.38
N GLY A 160 -15.72 -11.07 -13.16
CA GLY A 160 -16.10 -12.31 -12.50
C GLY A 160 -15.56 -12.44 -11.07
N ARG A 161 -15.76 -13.61 -10.50
CA ARG A 161 -15.42 -13.95 -9.12
C ARG A 161 -14.61 -15.23 -9.11
N ARG A 162 -13.47 -15.26 -8.39
CA ARG A 162 -12.63 -16.47 -8.32
C ARG A 162 -11.73 -16.48 -7.09
N LEU A 163 -11.40 -17.67 -6.67
CA LEU A 163 -10.31 -17.96 -5.75
C LEU A 163 -8.99 -17.94 -6.53
N PHE A 164 -7.94 -17.35 -5.96
CA PHE A 164 -6.59 -17.46 -6.49
C PHE A 164 -5.57 -17.56 -5.35
N SER A 165 -4.43 -18.15 -5.65
CA SER A 165 -3.28 -18.19 -4.74
C SER A 165 -2.24 -17.20 -5.21
N LEU A 166 -1.73 -16.38 -4.28
CA LEU A 166 -0.62 -15.49 -4.54
C LEU A 166 0.70 -16.22 -4.29
N GLY A 167 1.32 -16.68 -5.36
CA GLY A 167 2.61 -17.36 -5.33
C GLY A 167 3.77 -16.38 -5.34
N LEU A 168 4.09 -15.77 -4.20
CA LEU A 168 5.31 -14.97 -4.08
C LEU A 168 6.53 -15.88 -4.03
N GLY A 169 7.56 -15.56 -4.83
CA GLY A 169 8.86 -16.23 -4.76
C GLY A 169 9.62 -15.91 -3.46
N PRO A 170 10.68 -16.67 -3.16
CA PRO A 170 11.41 -16.54 -1.90
C PRO A 170 12.01 -15.15 -1.69
N VAL A 171 12.46 -14.49 -2.75
CA VAL A 171 12.99 -13.13 -2.69
C VAL A 171 11.92 -12.15 -2.23
N ALA A 172 10.76 -12.12 -2.90
CA ALA A 172 9.67 -11.23 -2.52
C ALA A 172 9.20 -11.50 -1.09
N LEU A 173 9.07 -12.77 -0.71
CA LEU A 173 8.69 -13.16 0.67
C LEU A 173 9.70 -12.71 1.71
N SER A 174 11.01 -12.73 1.39
CA SER A 174 12.04 -12.27 2.33
C SER A 174 11.89 -10.79 2.69
N PHE A 175 11.41 -9.96 1.77
CA PHE A 175 11.20 -8.52 2.01
C PHE A 175 9.80 -8.21 2.57
N VAL A 176 8.73 -8.71 1.94
CA VAL A 176 7.37 -8.39 2.38
C VAL A 176 6.95 -9.11 3.66
N GLY A 177 7.62 -10.21 4.00
CA GLY A 177 7.41 -10.94 5.25
C GLY A 177 8.17 -10.36 6.45
N ALA A 178 9.10 -9.43 6.22
CA ALA A 178 9.90 -8.79 7.26
C ALA A 178 9.13 -7.69 8.00
N SER A 179 8.10 -8.07 8.74
CA SER A 179 7.22 -7.14 9.47
C SER A 179 7.44 -7.15 10.99
N GLY A 180 8.21 -8.10 11.51
CA GLY A 180 8.53 -8.17 12.94
C GLY A 180 9.53 -7.10 13.40
N ALA A 181 9.44 -6.70 14.68
CA ALA A 181 10.34 -5.70 15.25
C ALA A 181 11.82 -6.08 15.11
N GLU A 182 12.16 -7.36 15.24
CA GLU A 182 13.50 -7.89 15.07
C GLU A 182 14.01 -7.75 13.62
N ASP A 183 13.16 -8.12 12.64
CA ASP A 183 13.48 -7.97 11.22
C ASP A 183 13.71 -6.50 10.86
N LEU A 184 12.83 -5.60 11.32
CA LEU A 184 12.96 -4.16 11.07
C LEU A 184 14.24 -3.59 11.71
N ALA A 185 14.58 -3.99 12.93
CA ALA A 185 15.81 -3.60 13.58
C ALA A 185 17.04 -4.12 12.82
N ARG A 186 16.97 -5.37 12.32
CA ARG A 186 18.03 -5.96 11.52
C ARG A 186 18.24 -5.23 10.19
N VAL A 187 17.15 -4.94 9.47
CA VAL A 187 17.21 -4.17 8.21
C VAL A 187 17.81 -2.78 8.43
N ARG A 188 17.47 -2.10 9.52
CA ARG A 188 18.09 -0.79 9.87
C ARG A 188 19.61 -0.91 10.03
N LYS A 189 20.08 -1.89 10.81
CA LYS A 189 21.51 -2.16 11.00
C LYS A 189 22.23 -2.49 9.68
N LEU A 190 21.59 -3.27 8.81
CA LEU A 190 22.15 -3.59 7.49
C LEU A 190 22.24 -2.34 6.60
N LYS A 191 21.23 -1.47 6.61
CA LYS A 191 21.25 -0.20 5.88
C LYS A 191 22.36 0.73 6.37
N GLU A 192 22.53 0.85 7.68
CA GLU A 192 23.60 1.66 8.27
C GLU A 192 24.99 1.13 7.89
N LYS A 193 25.17 -0.20 7.92
CA LYS A 193 26.46 -0.83 7.68
C LYS A 193 26.85 -0.93 6.20
N TYR A 194 25.89 -1.25 5.33
CA TYR A 194 26.13 -1.62 3.93
C TYR A 194 25.53 -0.65 2.92
N GLY A 195 24.86 0.42 3.37
CA GLY A 195 24.25 1.42 2.48
C GLY A 195 23.32 0.77 1.46
N ARG A 196 23.51 1.07 0.17
CA ARG A 196 22.70 0.51 -0.92
C ARG A 196 22.80 -1.01 -1.08
N GLN A 197 23.88 -1.62 -0.63
CA GLN A 197 24.11 -3.06 -0.70
C GLN A 197 23.40 -3.87 0.41
N TRP A 198 22.62 -3.23 1.26
CA TRP A 198 21.88 -3.91 2.34
C TRP A 198 20.95 -5.04 1.85
N PRO A 199 20.27 -4.97 0.66
CA PRO A 199 19.40 -6.05 0.20
C PRO A 199 20.16 -7.34 -0.07
N VAL A 200 21.38 -7.23 -0.59
CA VAL A 200 22.26 -8.38 -0.83
C VAL A 200 22.59 -9.11 0.48
N GLN A 201 22.96 -8.36 1.51
CA GLN A 201 23.26 -8.95 2.82
C GLN A 201 22.01 -9.55 3.48
N TRP A 202 20.87 -8.89 3.31
CA TRP A 202 19.59 -9.41 3.76
C TRP A 202 19.23 -10.75 3.12
N LEU A 203 19.44 -10.90 1.80
CA LEU A 203 19.22 -12.15 1.08
C LEU A 203 20.20 -13.25 1.54
N LYS A 204 21.48 -12.90 1.75
CA LYS A 204 22.50 -13.83 2.30
C LYS A 204 22.12 -14.37 3.67
N GLU A 205 21.62 -13.50 4.57
CA GLU A 205 21.14 -13.92 5.91
C GLU A 205 19.88 -14.80 5.89
N ARG A 206 19.20 -14.88 4.76
CA ARG A 206 18.02 -15.71 4.53
C ARG A 206 18.30 -16.94 3.67
N ASP A 207 19.58 -17.33 3.55
CA ASP A 207 20.04 -18.48 2.74
C ASP A 207 19.64 -18.39 1.26
N LEU A 208 19.49 -17.16 0.74
CA LEU A 208 19.14 -16.89 -0.66
C LEU A 208 20.38 -16.43 -1.46
N MET A 209 21.46 -17.24 -1.43
CA MET A 209 22.77 -16.87 -1.99
C MET A 209 22.74 -16.60 -3.48
N ASP A 210 22.10 -17.47 -4.27
CA ASP A 210 22.00 -17.33 -5.74
C ASP A 210 21.28 -16.02 -6.12
N TRP A 211 20.25 -15.67 -5.35
CA TRP A 211 19.52 -14.42 -5.55
C TRP A 211 20.30 -13.18 -5.10
N ALA A 212 21.11 -13.31 -4.07
CA ALA A 212 22.01 -12.25 -3.62
C ALA A 212 23.07 -11.94 -4.70
N GLU A 213 23.65 -12.97 -5.30
CA GLU A 213 24.60 -12.83 -6.41
C GLU A 213 23.93 -12.22 -7.66
N ALA A 214 22.74 -12.71 -8.02
CA ALA A 214 21.99 -12.12 -9.11
C ALA A 214 21.68 -10.64 -8.89
N TRP A 215 21.34 -10.24 -7.66
CA TRP A 215 21.10 -8.85 -7.29
C TRP A 215 22.37 -7.98 -7.44
N GLU A 216 23.51 -8.46 -6.95
CA GLU A 216 24.80 -7.77 -7.11
C GLU A 216 25.12 -7.52 -8.60
N ASN A 217 24.86 -8.50 -9.46
CA ASN A 217 25.14 -8.39 -10.89
C ASN A 217 24.22 -7.36 -11.57
N VAL A 218 22.94 -7.32 -11.21
CA VAL A 218 21.99 -6.31 -11.70
C VAL A 218 22.39 -4.91 -11.25
N ASP A 219 22.75 -4.75 -9.97
CA ASP A 219 23.12 -3.44 -9.42
C ASP A 219 24.38 -2.88 -10.09
N ARG A 220 25.40 -3.70 -10.34
CA ARG A 220 26.59 -3.33 -11.12
C ARG A 220 26.25 -2.93 -12.57
N SER A 221 25.32 -3.64 -13.23
CA SER A 221 24.92 -3.31 -14.58
C SER A 221 24.20 -1.97 -14.66
N LEU A 222 23.30 -1.69 -13.71
CA LEU A 222 22.59 -0.41 -13.61
C LEU A 222 23.55 0.76 -13.32
N GLU A 223 24.53 0.58 -12.43
CA GLU A 223 25.55 1.59 -12.19
C GLU A 223 26.35 1.88 -13.46
N SER A 224 26.74 0.86 -14.22
CA SER A 224 27.45 1.05 -15.48
C SER A 224 26.66 1.80 -16.54
N GLU A 225 25.34 1.59 -16.60
CA GLU A 225 24.46 2.32 -17.53
C GLU A 225 24.23 3.78 -17.11
N LEU A 226 24.12 4.06 -15.82
CA LEU A 226 24.00 5.41 -15.29
C LEU A 226 25.26 6.23 -15.58
N TRP A 227 26.44 5.65 -15.37
CA TRP A 227 27.73 6.29 -15.70
C TRP A 227 27.85 6.62 -17.21
N LYS A 228 27.38 5.73 -18.07
CA LYS A 228 27.37 6.00 -19.54
C LYS A 228 26.46 7.16 -19.89
N LYS A 229 25.29 7.28 -19.23
CA LYS A 229 24.34 8.39 -19.47
C LYS A 229 24.88 9.73 -18.97
N GLU A 230 25.52 9.77 -17.80
CA GLU A 230 26.13 10.98 -17.26
C GLU A 230 27.36 11.43 -18.08
N GLY A 231 28.17 10.50 -18.56
CA GLY A 231 29.29 10.79 -19.48
C GLY A 231 28.84 11.43 -20.79
N THR A 232 27.77 10.92 -21.39
CA THR A 232 27.19 11.47 -22.63
C THR A 232 26.58 12.86 -22.47
N VAL A 233 26.13 13.23 -21.28
CA VAL A 233 25.60 14.57 -20.99
C VAL A 233 26.73 15.59 -20.83
N ARG A 234 27.89 15.19 -20.26
CA ARG A 234 29.06 16.08 -20.13
C ARG A 234 29.75 16.35 -21.47
N GLU A 235 29.79 15.40 -22.39
CA GLU A 235 30.35 15.62 -23.75
C GLU A 235 29.50 16.52 -24.64
N LYS A 236 28.21 16.69 -24.34
CA LYS A 236 27.32 17.59 -25.12
C LYS A 236 27.24 19.01 -24.55
N ALA A 237 27.92 19.29 -23.44
CA ALA A 237 27.92 20.57 -22.75
C ALA A 237 29.26 21.34 -22.91
N VAL A 238 30.14 20.89 -23.80
CA VAL A 238 31.33 21.57 -24.33
C VAL A 238 31.12 21.82 -25.80
#